data_0f00d4c0634dbe3b687583e40d2bd63b
#
_entry.id   0f00d4c0634dbe3b687583e40d2bd63b
#
_cell.length_a   1.000
_cell.length_b   1.000
_cell.length_c   1.000
_cell.angle_alpha   90.00
_cell.angle_beta   90.00
_cell.angle_gamma   90.00
#
_symmetry.space_group_name_H-M   'P 1'
#
loop_
_entity.id
_entity.type
_entity.pdbx_description
1 polymer ?
#
loop_
_entity_poly.entity_id
_entity_poly.type
_entity_poly.pdbx_seq_one_letter_code
_entity_poly.pdbx_strand_id
1 'polypeptide(L)'
;MSPNTTAVVLIEYQNDFTTPGGKLHDAVKPVMDSTNMLENTVEMVDKARKAGATIVYVPIQFAPGFNELSRDPYGILKGCKDGQVFEKGSWGAEIVDVLKPQAGDIVVEGKRGLDGFATTNLDFILRSRKIDTIALGGFLTNCCVESTMRTGYELGYNVITIKDCAATVSEQAQSGAIEHDFPMFSHPMTHNEFVDALKEKPGVGGVQELQKEAAAFRAEDGD
;
A
#
# COMPACT_ATOMS: atom_id res chain seq x y z
N MET A 1 -6.83 -1.72 15.41
CA MET A 1 -5.95 -0.59 15.01
C MET A 1 -6.79 0.65 14.75
N SER A 2 -6.20 1.84 14.92
CA SER A 2 -6.94 3.09 14.71
C SER A 2 -6.96 3.46 13.22
N PRO A 3 -8.12 3.67 12.60
CA PRO A 3 -8.17 4.12 11.21
C PRO A 3 -7.43 5.45 10.99
N ASN A 4 -7.48 6.36 11.96
CA ASN A 4 -6.88 7.69 11.85
C ASN A 4 -5.35 7.69 11.76
N THR A 5 -4.69 6.61 12.22
CA THR A 5 -3.23 6.44 12.15
C THR A 5 -2.81 5.31 11.19
N THR A 6 -3.75 4.80 10.40
CA THR A 6 -3.52 3.71 9.44
C THR A 6 -3.63 4.21 8.01
N ALA A 7 -2.69 3.81 7.15
CA ALA A 7 -2.78 3.99 5.71
C ALA A 7 -2.86 2.65 4.97
N VAL A 8 -3.75 2.55 4.00
CA VAL A 8 -3.73 1.49 2.98
C VAL A 8 -2.85 1.98 1.84
N VAL A 9 -1.78 1.26 1.56
CA VAL A 9 -0.76 1.62 0.56
C VAL A 9 -0.85 0.66 -0.62
N LEU A 10 -1.32 1.17 -1.74
CA LEU A 10 -1.63 0.44 -2.97
C LEU A 10 -0.47 0.56 -3.95
N ILE A 11 0.33 -0.51 -4.08
CA ILE A 11 1.56 -0.53 -4.86
C ILE A 11 1.27 -1.04 -6.27
N GLU A 12 1.44 -0.18 -7.27
CA GLU A 12 1.43 -0.49 -8.70
C GLU A 12 0.13 -1.14 -9.23
N TYR A 13 -1.04 -0.76 -8.72
CA TYR A 13 -2.33 -1.17 -9.28
C TYR A 13 -2.63 -0.46 -10.61
N GLN A 14 -1.74 -0.66 -11.57
CA GLN A 14 -1.76 -0.01 -12.88
C GLN A 14 -2.18 -0.98 -13.98
N ASN A 15 -2.69 -0.46 -15.10
CA ASN A 15 -3.25 -1.28 -16.18
C ASN A 15 -2.27 -2.27 -16.79
N ASP A 16 -0.96 -1.97 -16.80
CA ASP A 16 0.05 -2.92 -17.29
C ASP A 16 0.05 -4.23 -16.50
N PHE A 17 -0.36 -4.23 -15.21
CA PHE A 17 -0.55 -5.44 -14.41
C PHE A 17 -2.00 -5.92 -14.40
N THR A 18 -2.94 -5.01 -14.11
CA THR A 18 -4.29 -5.38 -13.67
C THR A 18 -5.27 -5.68 -14.80
N THR A 19 -5.01 -5.18 -16.01
CA THR A 19 -6.04 -5.10 -17.06
C THR A 19 -5.66 -5.92 -18.29
N PRO A 20 -6.57 -6.72 -18.87
CA PRO A 20 -6.31 -7.41 -20.13
C PRO A 20 -5.77 -6.46 -21.22
N GLY A 21 -4.68 -6.84 -21.85
CA GLY A 21 -3.93 -5.99 -22.78
C GLY A 21 -2.80 -5.18 -22.14
N GLY A 22 -2.69 -5.16 -20.82
CA GLY A 22 -1.52 -4.67 -20.09
C GLY A 22 -0.30 -5.56 -20.37
N LYS A 23 0.86 -4.96 -20.46
CA LYS A 23 2.08 -5.64 -20.94
C LYS A 23 2.60 -6.73 -19.99
N LEU A 24 2.22 -6.68 -18.72
CA LEU A 24 2.58 -7.65 -17.68
C LEU A 24 1.37 -8.45 -17.18
N HIS A 25 0.16 -8.15 -17.68
CA HIS A 25 -1.08 -8.74 -17.20
C HIS A 25 -1.07 -10.27 -17.27
N ASP A 26 -0.72 -10.83 -18.40
CA ASP A 26 -0.75 -12.28 -18.60
C ASP A 26 0.23 -13.03 -17.68
N ALA A 27 1.31 -12.37 -17.26
CA ALA A 27 2.29 -12.95 -16.35
C ALA A 27 1.78 -13.04 -14.91
N VAL A 28 0.96 -12.10 -14.47
CA VAL A 28 0.45 -12.04 -13.07
C VAL A 28 -0.97 -12.56 -12.93
N LYS A 29 -1.71 -12.66 -14.04
CA LYS A 29 -3.12 -13.07 -14.08
C LYS A 29 -3.41 -14.36 -13.31
N PRO A 30 -2.63 -15.46 -13.46
CA PRO A 30 -2.93 -16.71 -12.74
C PRO A 30 -2.99 -16.53 -11.23
N VAL A 31 -2.03 -15.81 -10.65
CA VAL A 31 -1.98 -15.55 -9.20
C VAL A 31 -3.04 -14.52 -8.79
N MET A 32 -3.23 -13.48 -9.59
CA MET A 32 -4.24 -12.47 -9.34
C MET A 32 -5.66 -13.07 -9.31
N ASP A 33 -5.95 -13.99 -10.22
CA ASP A 33 -7.24 -14.67 -10.29
C ASP A 33 -7.43 -15.69 -9.15
N SER A 34 -6.38 -16.45 -8.80
CA SER A 34 -6.46 -17.50 -7.77
C SER A 34 -6.80 -16.94 -6.38
N THR A 35 -6.44 -15.70 -6.13
CA THR A 35 -6.68 -14.99 -4.86
C THR A 35 -7.88 -14.06 -4.91
N ASN A 36 -8.52 -13.83 -6.05
CA ASN A 36 -9.49 -12.75 -6.30
C ASN A 36 -8.94 -11.37 -5.89
N MET A 37 -7.63 -11.17 -6.14
CA MET A 37 -6.88 -10.04 -5.62
C MET A 37 -7.54 -8.68 -5.87
N LEU A 38 -8.00 -8.43 -7.08
CA LEU A 38 -8.51 -7.12 -7.46
C LEU A 38 -9.84 -6.82 -6.77
N GLU A 39 -10.76 -7.78 -6.73
CA GLU A 39 -12.05 -7.68 -6.05
C GLU A 39 -11.85 -7.47 -4.54
N ASN A 40 -10.97 -8.26 -3.92
CA ASN A 40 -10.62 -8.13 -2.50
C ASN A 40 -10.05 -6.74 -2.20
N THR A 41 -9.20 -6.22 -3.09
CA THR A 41 -8.63 -4.87 -2.92
C THR A 41 -9.69 -3.79 -3.01
N VAL A 42 -10.60 -3.87 -3.97
CA VAL A 42 -11.71 -2.91 -4.11
C VAL A 42 -12.57 -2.91 -2.85
N GLU A 43 -12.92 -4.08 -2.34
CA GLU A 43 -13.70 -4.22 -1.11
C GLU A 43 -12.96 -3.65 0.11
N MET A 44 -11.69 -4.00 0.26
CA MET A 44 -10.84 -3.50 1.35
C MET A 44 -10.72 -1.97 1.33
N VAL A 45 -10.41 -1.40 0.19
CA VAL A 45 -10.24 0.05 0.02
C VAL A 45 -11.53 0.81 0.34
N ASP A 46 -12.67 0.32 -0.13
CA ASP A 46 -13.97 0.94 0.16
C ASP A 46 -14.28 0.92 1.66
N LYS A 47 -14.09 -0.23 2.32
CA LYS A 47 -14.33 -0.37 3.77
C LYS A 47 -13.33 0.46 4.59
N ALA A 48 -12.04 0.44 4.24
CA ALA A 48 -11.01 1.20 4.94
C ALA A 48 -11.24 2.73 4.80
N ARG A 49 -11.59 3.20 3.60
CA ARG A 49 -11.96 4.60 3.37
C ARG A 49 -13.16 5.03 4.21
N LYS A 50 -14.22 4.21 4.27
CA LYS A 50 -15.40 4.46 5.10
C LYS A 50 -15.08 4.49 6.60
N ALA A 51 -14.11 3.71 7.04
CA ALA A 51 -13.63 3.70 8.41
C ALA A 51 -12.73 4.92 8.75
N GLY A 52 -12.30 5.71 7.76
CA GLY A 52 -11.46 6.89 7.95
C GLY A 52 -9.95 6.64 7.80
N ALA A 53 -9.54 5.47 7.31
CA ALA A 53 -8.14 5.23 6.98
C ALA A 53 -7.68 6.06 5.76
N THR A 54 -6.41 6.41 5.75
CA THR A 54 -5.81 7.11 4.61
C THR A 54 -5.55 6.13 3.46
N ILE A 55 -6.00 6.46 2.25
CA ILE A 55 -5.73 5.67 1.06
C ILE A 55 -4.60 6.32 0.27
N VAL A 56 -3.55 5.55 -0.02
CA VAL A 56 -2.33 6.01 -0.68
C VAL A 56 -2.00 5.10 -1.85
N TYR A 57 -1.89 5.66 -3.03
CA TYR A 57 -1.48 4.98 -4.25
C TYR A 57 0.00 5.24 -4.51
N VAL A 58 0.73 4.19 -4.87
CA VAL A 58 2.17 4.25 -5.14
C VAL A 58 2.47 3.69 -6.53
N PRO A 59 2.09 4.42 -7.60
CA PRO A 59 2.34 3.98 -8.97
C PRO A 59 3.81 4.12 -9.33
N ILE A 60 4.33 3.18 -10.13
CA ILE A 60 5.63 3.31 -10.79
C ILE A 60 5.45 3.94 -12.18
N GLN A 61 6.31 4.88 -12.54
CA GLN A 61 6.27 5.50 -13.85
C GLN A 61 7.67 5.84 -14.33
N PHE A 62 7.92 5.66 -15.61
CA PHE A 62 9.18 6.03 -16.26
C PHE A 62 8.94 7.16 -17.27
N ALA A 63 9.91 8.06 -17.40
CA ALA A 63 9.88 9.07 -18.46
C ALA A 63 9.94 8.41 -19.85
N PRO A 64 9.38 9.03 -20.90
CA PRO A 64 9.52 8.54 -22.25
C PRO A 64 10.99 8.30 -22.60
N GLY A 65 11.29 7.10 -23.10
CA GLY A 65 12.66 6.67 -23.41
C GLY A 65 13.48 6.18 -22.23
N PHE A 66 12.93 6.14 -20.99
CA PHE A 66 13.58 5.58 -19.79
C PHE A 66 14.96 6.19 -19.47
N ASN A 67 15.14 7.47 -19.76
CA ASN A 67 16.44 8.16 -19.66
C ASN A 67 16.95 8.31 -18.22
N GLU A 68 16.10 8.18 -17.21
CA GLU A 68 16.44 8.16 -15.79
C GLU A 68 17.08 6.84 -15.32
N LEU A 69 16.95 5.78 -16.11
CA LEU A 69 17.65 4.52 -15.85
C LEU A 69 19.07 4.57 -16.38
N SER A 70 19.94 3.69 -15.86
CA SER A 70 21.28 3.50 -16.39
C SER A 70 21.24 3.11 -17.89
N ARG A 71 22.36 3.34 -18.61
CA ARG A 71 22.44 2.96 -20.03
C ARG A 71 22.20 1.47 -20.23
N ASP A 72 22.79 0.65 -19.35
CA ASP A 72 22.71 -0.81 -19.36
C ASP A 72 22.07 -1.30 -18.06
N PRO A 73 20.75 -1.15 -17.88
CA PRO A 73 20.08 -1.67 -16.70
C PRO A 73 20.05 -3.20 -16.75
N TYR A 74 19.98 -3.82 -15.59
CA TYR A 74 19.88 -5.27 -15.46
C TYR A 74 18.66 -5.64 -14.57
N GLY A 75 18.36 -6.93 -14.51
CA GLY A 75 17.25 -7.44 -13.70
C GLY A 75 15.91 -6.85 -14.13
N ILE A 76 15.03 -6.59 -13.16
CA ILE A 76 13.65 -6.17 -13.44
C ILE A 76 13.57 -4.82 -14.16
N LEU A 77 14.47 -3.88 -13.87
CA LEU A 77 14.47 -2.56 -14.52
C LEU A 77 14.86 -2.66 -16.00
N LYS A 78 15.69 -3.64 -16.37
CA LYS A 78 15.92 -3.95 -17.80
C LYS A 78 14.64 -4.45 -18.46
N GLY A 79 13.90 -5.33 -17.79
CA GLY A 79 12.58 -5.79 -18.27
C GLY A 79 11.59 -4.66 -18.46
N CYS A 80 11.56 -3.69 -17.55
CA CYS A 80 10.71 -2.50 -17.68
C CYS A 80 11.06 -1.67 -18.91
N LYS A 81 12.35 -1.43 -19.13
CA LYS A 81 12.85 -0.64 -20.26
C LYS A 81 12.61 -1.36 -21.60
N ASP A 82 12.97 -2.64 -21.69
CA ASP A 82 12.82 -3.43 -22.91
C ASP A 82 11.34 -3.62 -23.29
N GLY A 83 10.48 -3.85 -22.29
CA GLY A 83 9.03 -3.97 -22.46
C GLY A 83 8.31 -2.64 -22.59
N GLN A 84 8.98 -1.52 -22.36
CA GLN A 84 8.38 -0.17 -22.33
C GLN A 84 7.14 -0.11 -21.42
N VAL A 85 7.21 -0.76 -20.25
CA VAL A 85 6.11 -0.81 -19.29
C VAL A 85 6.08 0.43 -18.41
N PHE A 86 4.92 0.86 -17.99
CA PHE A 86 4.70 2.02 -17.11
C PHE A 86 5.28 3.34 -17.64
N GLU A 87 5.39 3.51 -18.95
CA GLU A 87 5.82 4.78 -19.52
C GLU A 87 4.78 5.87 -19.21
N LYS A 88 5.24 6.99 -18.63
CA LYS A 88 4.39 8.09 -18.21
C LYS A 88 3.53 8.63 -19.35
N GLY A 89 2.22 8.70 -19.12
CA GLY A 89 1.24 9.12 -20.13
C GLY A 89 0.70 7.98 -21.00
N SER A 90 1.21 6.74 -20.84
CA SER A 90 0.59 5.57 -21.46
C SER A 90 -0.60 5.07 -20.65
N TRP A 91 -1.55 4.41 -21.30
CA TRP A 91 -2.65 3.73 -20.63
C TRP A 91 -2.18 2.67 -19.63
N GLY A 92 -1.10 1.96 -19.93
CA GLY A 92 -0.51 0.96 -19.05
C GLY A 92 -0.03 1.51 -17.71
N ALA A 93 0.42 2.77 -17.71
CA ALA A 93 0.86 3.47 -16.50
C ALA A 93 -0.28 4.08 -15.66
N GLU A 94 -1.52 4.09 -16.16
CA GLU A 94 -2.67 4.60 -15.42
C GLU A 94 -3.12 3.60 -14.35
N ILE A 95 -3.62 4.12 -13.22
CA ILE A 95 -4.26 3.30 -12.18
C ILE A 95 -5.54 2.71 -12.75
N VAL A 96 -5.77 1.44 -12.48
CA VAL A 96 -6.96 0.72 -12.95
C VAL A 96 -8.26 1.41 -12.54
N ASP A 97 -9.23 1.44 -13.44
CA ASP A 97 -10.48 2.22 -13.26
C ASP A 97 -11.26 1.83 -12.00
N VAL A 98 -11.29 0.55 -11.63
CA VAL A 98 -12.02 0.07 -10.44
C VAL A 98 -11.39 0.53 -9.12
N LEU A 99 -10.14 0.99 -9.15
CA LEU A 99 -9.40 1.56 -8.02
C LEU A 99 -9.01 3.04 -8.28
N LYS A 100 -9.68 3.73 -9.18
CA LYS A 100 -9.38 5.13 -9.46
C LYS A 100 -9.39 5.98 -8.19
N PRO A 101 -8.34 6.79 -7.93
CA PRO A 101 -8.28 7.65 -6.76
C PRO A 101 -9.49 8.56 -6.63
N GLN A 102 -10.04 8.66 -5.43
CA GLN A 102 -11.17 9.53 -5.09
C GLN A 102 -10.69 10.80 -4.39
N ALA A 103 -11.58 11.75 -4.22
CA ALA A 103 -11.28 12.97 -3.47
C ALA A 103 -10.82 12.64 -2.04
N GLY A 104 -9.64 13.11 -1.65
CA GLY A 104 -9.01 12.82 -0.35
C GLY A 104 -7.98 11.69 -0.38
N ASP A 105 -7.96 10.85 -1.41
CA ASP A 105 -6.91 9.86 -1.63
C ASP A 105 -5.61 10.55 -2.07
N ILE A 106 -4.48 9.90 -1.81
CA ILE A 106 -3.15 10.45 -2.09
C ILE A 106 -2.48 9.60 -3.15
N VAL A 107 -1.89 10.25 -4.16
CA VAL A 107 -1.03 9.59 -5.14
C VAL A 107 0.40 10.02 -4.89
N VAL A 108 1.26 9.05 -4.59
CA VAL A 108 2.69 9.25 -4.34
C VAL A 108 3.41 9.51 -5.66
N GLU A 109 4.38 10.40 -5.62
CA GLU A 109 5.19 10.76 -6.78
C GLU A 109 6.63 10.23 -6.63
N GLY A 110 7.27 10.01 -7.76
CA GLY A 110 8.71 9.76 -7.84
C GLY A 110 9.14 8.30 -7.92
N LYS A 111 8.26 7.31 -7.75
CA LYS A 111 8.65 5.89 -7.78
C LYS A 111 9.22 5.50 -9.15
N ARG A 112 10.46 5.02 -9.14
CA ARG A 112 11.23 4.52 -10.30
C ARG A 112 11.86 3.14 -10.05
N GLY A 113 11.97 2.76 -8.81
CA GLY A 113 12.50 1.48 -8.35
C GLY A 113 11.43 0.60 -7.70
N LEU A 114 11.87 -0.43 -7.00
CA LEU A 114 11.00 -1.44 -6.39
C LEU A 114 10.33 -0.92 -5.14
N ASP A 115 11.12 -0.30 -4.26
CA ASP A 115 10.66 0.22 -2.97
C ASP A 115 9.75 1.45 -3.14
N GLY A 116 8.65 1.46 -2.41
CA GLY A 116 7.72 2.57 -2.38
C GLY A 116 8.22 3.81 -1.64
N PHE A 117 9.24 3.68 -0.80
CA PHE A 117 9.84 4.79 -0.05
C PHE A 117 11.01 5.44 -0.80
N ALA A 118 11.86 4.64 -1.41
CA ALA A 118 13.02 5.15 -2.13
C ALA A 118 12.59 6.05 -3.30
N THR A 119 13.21 7.21 -3.41
CA THR A 119 12.95 8.23 -4.47
C THR A 119 11.55 8.87 -4.46
N THR A 120 10.74 8.63 -3.44
CA THR A 120 9.36 9.09 -3.37
C THR A 120 9.12 10.05 -2.20
N ASN A 121 7.94 10.63 -2.16
CA ASN A 121 7.46 11.44 -1.03
C ASN A 121 6.59 10.63 -0.03
N LEU A 122 6.61 9.28 -0.08
CA LEU A 122 5.74 8.44 0.76
C LEU A 122 5.99 8.66 2.25
N ASP A 123 7.25 8.58 2.73
CA ASP A 123 7.56 8.75 4.15
C ASP A 123 7.15 10.13 4.68
N PHE A 124 7.40 11.19 3.90
CA PHE A 124 6.96 12.53 4.23
C PHE A 124 5.42 12.61 4.41
N ILE A 125 4.68 12.01 3.50
CA ILE A 125 3.20 11.97 3.55
C ILE A 125 2.74 11.25 4.81
N LEU A 126 3.25 10.04 5.06
CA LEU A 126 2.86 9.22 6.20
C LEU A 126 3.15 9.93 7.53
N ARG A 127 4.35 10.47 7.71
CA ARG A 127 4.75 11.15 8.95
C ARG A 127 3.99 12.46 9.17
N SER A 128 3.80 13.26 8.12
CA SER A 128 3.05 14.52 8.25
C SER A 128 1.58 14.29 8.63
N ARG A 129 1.02 13.13 8.29
CA ARG A 129 -0.33 12.70 8.67
C ARG A 129 -0.37 11.88 9.96
N LYS A 130 0.77 11.70 10.64
CA LYS A 130 0.89 10.90 11.87
C LYS A 130 0.45 9.44 11.68
N ILE A 131 0.69 8.89 10.51
CA ILE A 131 0.46 7.47 10.23
C ILE A 131 1.59 6.66 10.88
N ASP A 132 1.23 5.66 11.66
CA ASP A 132 2.13 4.71 12.32
C ASP A 132 1.97 3.28 11.79
N THR A 133 0.87 3.00 11.11
CA THR A 133 0.52 1.68 10.59
C THR A 133 0.27 1.76 9.09
N ILE A 134 0.93 0.87 8.33
CA ILE A 134 0.77 0.78 6.87
C ILE A 134 0.32 -0.62 6.48
N ALA A 135 -0.77 -0.71 5.70
CA ALA A 135 -1.28 -1.94 5.14
C ALA A 135 -0.94 -1.98 3.64
N LEU A 136 -0.10 -2.93 3.24
CA LEU A 136 0.48 -3.02 1.90
C LEU A 136 -0.22 -4.08 1.06
N GLY A 137 -0.60 -3.72 -0.15
CA GLY A 137 -1.03 -4.65 -1.21
C GLY A 137 -0.50 -4.19 -2.56
N GLY A 138 -0.51 -5.07 -3.56
CA GLY A 138 -0.11 -4.72 -4.92
C GLY A 138 0.81 -5.70 -5.63
N PHE A 139 1.63 -5.20 -6.54
CA PHE A 139 2.51 -5.95 -7.42
C PHE A 139 3.98 -5.53 -7.25
N LEU A 140 4.91 -6.44 -7.38
CA LEU A 140 4.78 -7.89 -7.24
C LEU A 140 4.98 -8.24 -5.77
N THR A 141 4.32 -9.29 -5.28
CA THR A 141 4.36 -9.74 -3.87
C THR A 141 5.78 -9.85 -3.33
N ASN A 142 6.65 -10.60 -4.03
CA ASN A 142 8.05 -10.84 -3.68
C ASN A 142 9.04 -9.82 -4.24
N CYS A 143 8.56 -8.65 -4.64
CA CYS A 143 9.39 -7.61 -5.25
C CYS A 143 9.06 -6.23 -4.66
N CYS A 144 8.17 -5.45 -5.29
CA CYS A 144 7.90 -4.09 -4.83
C CYS A 144 7.13 -4.06 -3.51
N VAL A 145 6.19 -4.99 -3.28
CA VAL A 145 5.49 -5.11 -1.99
C VAL A 145 6.48 -5.49 -0.89
N GLU A 146 7.30 -6.52 -1.10
CA GLU A 146 8.30 -6.95 -0.13
C GLU A 146 9.39 -5.91 0.12
N SER A 147 9.89 -5.24 -0.93
CA SER A 147 10.88 -4.16 -0.75
C SER A 147 10.32 -3.02 0.10
N THR A 148 9.07 -2.61 -0.16
CA THR A 148 8.39 -1.56 0.62
C THR A 148 8.11 -2.02 2.05
N MET A 149 7.75 -3.29 2.25
CA MET A 149 7.56 -3.90 3.56
C MET A 149 8.82 -3.82 4.41
N ARG A 150 9.97 -4.26 3.87
CA ARG A 150 11.26 -4.26 4.57
C ARG A 150 11.68 -2.84 4.97
N THR A 151 11.59 -1.88 4.05
CA THR A 151 11.91 -0.48 4.34
C THR A 151 10.94 0.12 5.36
N GLY A 152 9.64 -0.13 5.24
CA GLY A 152 8.65 0.32 6.22
C GLY A 152 8.92 -0.21 7.62
N TYR A 153 9.31 -1.49 7.73
CA TYR A 153 9.72 -2.11 9.00
C TYR A 153 10.94 -1.42 9.61
N GLU A 154 12.00 -1.18 8.82
CA GLU A 154 13.22 -0.51 9.27
C GLU A 154 12.98 0.96 9.64
N LEU A 155 12.04 1.63 8.99
CA LEU A 155 11.63 3.01 9.34
C LEU A 155 10.73 3.08 10.59
N GLY A 156 10.37 1.92 11.17
CA GLY A 156 9.61 1.84 12.42
C GLY A 156 8.10 1.92 12.27
N TYR A 157 7.56 1.69 11.07
CA TYR A 157 6.12 1.54 10.88
C TYR A 157 5.64 0.18 11.40
N ASN A 158 4.41 0.13 11.89
CA ASN A 158 3.63 -1.10 12.00
C ASN A 158 3.26 -1.56 10.59
N VAL A 159 3.88 -2.61 10.10
CA VAL A 159 3.66 -3.09 8.73
C VAL A 159 2.69 -4.26 8.74
N ILE A 160 1.66 -4.16 7.91
CA ILE A 160 0.71 -5.22 7.61
C ILE A 160 0.83 -5.52 6.12
N THR A 161 0.96 -6.78 5.75
CA THR A 161 0.87 -7.21 4.34
C THR A 161 -0.45 -7.91 4.12
N ILE A 162 -1.20 -7.44 3.11
CA ILE A 162 -2.51 -8.00 2.79
C ILE A 162 -2.31 -9.09 1.74
N LYS A 163 -2.19 -10.32 2.22
CA LYS A 163 -1.75 -11.48 1.44
C LYS A 163 -2.65 -11.87 0.27
N ASP A 164 -3.93 -11.54 0.33
CA ASP A 164 -4.92 -11.76 -0.72
C ASP A 164 -5.25 -10.48 -1.52
N CYS A 165 -4.47 -9.41 -1.32
CA CYS A 165 -4.45 -8.19 -2.13
C CYS A 165 -3.05 -7.96 -2.73
N ALA A 166 -2.26 -9.01 -2.91
CA ALA A 166 -0.97 -8.96 -3.58
C ALA A 166 -0.84 -10.13 -4.54
N ALA A 167 -0.17 -9.93 -5.68
CA ALA A 167 0.09 -10.97 -6.65
C ALA A 167 1.48 -10.86 -7.26
N THR A 168 2.02 -12.01 -7.68
CA THR A 168 3.27 -12.13 -8.42
C THR A 168 3.12 -13.09 -9.61
N VAL A 169 4.22 -13.46 -10.24
CA VAL A 169 4.23 -14.20 -11.53
C VAL A 169 4.08 -15.72 -11.40
N SER A 170 4.13 -16.27 -10.18
CA SER A 170 3.93 -17.71 -9.96
C SER A 170 3.43 -18.00 -8.55
N GLU A 171 2.65 -19.08 -8.40
CA GLU A 171 2.16 -19.56 -7.09
C GLU A 171 3.30 -19.90 -6.14
N GLN A 172 4.41 -20.44 -6.64
CA GLN A 172 5.58 -20.75 -5.83
C GLN A 172 6.23 -19.47 -5.25
N ALA A 173 6.37 -18.42 -6.05
CA ALA A 173 6.91 -17.13 -5.57
C ALA A 173 5.93 -16.45 -4.62
N GLN A 174 4.61 -16.58 -4.87
CA GLN A 174 3.55 -16.06 -4.01
C GLN A 174 3.61 -16.70 -2.62
N SER A 175 3.53 -18.04 -2.56
CA SER A 175 3.54 -18.76 -1.30
C SER A 175 4.87 -18.58 -0.55
N GLY A 176 6.00 -18.60 -1.27
CA GLY A 176 7.32 -18.37 -0.66
C GLY A 176 7.42 -17.05 0.07
N ALA A 177 7.02 -15.95 -0.56
CA ALA A 177 7.02 -14.63 0.06
C ALA A 177 6.06 -14.56 1.27
N ILE A 178 4.84 -15.07 1.12
CA ILE A 178 3.82 -15.02 2.18
C ILE A 178 4.21 -15.88 3.40
N GLU A 179 4.76 -17.06 3.17
CA GLU A 179 5.07 -18.03 4.23
C GLU A 179 6.40 -17.75 4.93
N HIS A 180 7.39 -17.23 4.21
CA HIS A 180 8.75 -17.11 4.72
C HIS A 180 9.19 -15.66 4.98
N ASP A 181 8.90 -14.72 4.06
CA ASP A 181 9.40 -13.35 4.16
C ASP A 181 8.46 -12.43 4.93
N PHE A 182 7.15 -12.48 4.64
CA PHE A 182 6.18 -11.58 5.25
C PHE A 182 6.14 -11.66 6.79
N PRO A 183 6.15 -12.85 7.43
CA PRO A 183 6.12 -12.96 8.89
C PRO A 183 7.37 -12.39 9.59
N MET A 184 8.48 -12.20 8.86
CA MET A 184 9.70 -11.64 9.41
C MET A 184 9.63 -10.11 9.58
N PHE A 185 8.85 -9.41 8.75
CA PHE A 185 8.87 -7.94 8.64
C PHE A 185 7.48 -7.31 8.71
N SER A 186 6.43 -8.11 8.86
CA SER A 186 5.06 -7.63 8.88
C SER A 186 4.14 -8.53 9.69
N HIS A 187 2.87 -8.11 9.79
CA HIS A 187 1.76 -8.94 10.23
C HIS A 187 0.92 -9.33 9.01
N PRO A 188 1.12 -10.51 8.38
CA PRO A 188 0.34 -10.94 7.23
C PRO A 188 -1.13 -11.17 7.60
N MET A 189 -2.03 -10.53 6.86
CA MET A 189 -3.48 -10.64 7.06
C MET A 189 -4.18 -10.81 5.72
N THR A 190 -5.38 -11.37 5.73
CA THR A 190 -6.33 -11.23 4.63
C THR A 190 -6.97 -9.85 4.68
N HIS A 191 -7.57 -9.41 3.57
CA HIS A 191 -8.30 -8.14 3.53
C HIS A 191 -9.43 -8.08 4.57
N ASN A 192 -10.13 -9.20 4.81
CA ASN A 192 -11.19 -9.28 5.81
C ASN A 192 -10.64 -9.14 7.25
N GLU A 193 -9.56 -9.88 7.59
CA GLU A 193 -8.90 -9.77 8.90
C GLU A 193 -8.43 -8.33 9.16
N PHE A 194 -7.87 -7.66 8.14
CA PHE A 194 -7.45 -6.27 8.23
C PHE A 194 -8.63 -5.33 8.49
N VAL A 195 -9.70 -5.43 7.70
CA VAL A 195 -10.89 -4.60 7.85
C VAL A 195 -11.55 -4.81 9.22
N ASP A 196 -11.62 -6.05 9.70
CA ASP A 196 -12.16 -6.35 11.03
C ASP A 196 -11.28 -5.79 12.15
N ALA A 197 -9.97 -5.74 11.96
CA ALA A 197 -9.04 -5.17 12.91
C ALA A 197 -9.01 -3.62 12.85
N LEU A 198 -9.49 -3.01 11.76
CA LEU A 198 -9.57 -1.57 11.56
C LEU A 198 -10.80 -0.99 12.26
N LYS A 199 -10.78 -1.00 13.61
CA LYS A 199 -11.86 -0.44 14.43
C LYS A 199 -11.38 0.83 15.09
N GLU A 200 -12.25 1.84 15.18
CA GLU A 200 -11.99 2.92 16.11
C GLU A 200 -11.78 2.31 17.50
N LYS A 201 -10.62 2.58 18.10
CA LYS A 201 -10.56 2.49 19.56
C LYS A 201 -11.61 3.49 20.06
N PRO A 202 -12.55 3.11 20.96
CA PRO A 202 -13.38 4.09 21.65
C PRO A 202 -12.40 5.13 22.18
N GLY A 203 -12.57 6.40 21.76
CA GLY A 203 -11.63 7.46 22.07
C GLY A 203 -11.34 7.39 23.56
N VAL A 204 -10.08 7.32 23.93
CA VAL A 204 -9.65 7.71 25.27
C VAL A 204 -10.19 9.14 25.40
N GLY A 205 -11.15 9.33 26.30
CA GLY A 205 -12.06 10.43 26.44
C GLY A 205 -11.63 11.72 25.76
N GLY A 206 -12.45 12.17 24.82
CA GLY A 206 -12.20 13.44 24.17
C GLY A 206 -12.02 14.54 25.21
N VAL A 207 -11.59 15.71 24.77
CA VAL A 207 -11.37 16.92 25.59
C VAL A 207 -12.46 17.14 26.67
N GLN A 208 -13.67 16.63 26.46
CA GLN A 208 -14.79 16.65 27.43
C GLN A 208 -14.60 15.75 28.67
N GLU A 209 -13.89 14.62 28.53
CA GLU A 209 -13.61 13.74 29.66
C GLU A 209 -12.44 14.25 30.49
N LEU A 210 -11.41 14.77 29.82
CA LEU A 210 -10.32 15.50 30.48
C LEU A 210 -10.83 16.77 31.19
N GLN A 211 -11.84 17.45 30.63
CA GLN A 211 -12.46 18.61 31.26
C GLN A 211 -13.36 18.20 32.47
N LYS A 212 -14.00 17.02 32.42
CA LYS A 212 -14.75 16.47 33.57
C LYS A 212 -13.82 16.02 34.69
N GLU A 213 -12.71 15.34 34.36
CA GLU A 213 -11.72 14.94 35.37
C GLU A 213 -11.03 16.16 35.99
N ALA A 214 -10.68 17.18 35.19
CA ALA A 214 -10.11 18.42 35.69
C ALA A 214 -11.11 19.23 36.53
N ALA A 215 -12.42 19.14 36.25
CA ALA A 215 -13.46 19.78 37.04
C ALA A 215 -13.72 19.03 38.34
N ALA A 216 -13.66 17.69 38.34
CA ALA A 216 -13.78 16.85 39.55
C ALA A 216 -12.62 17.09 40.51
N PHE A 217 -11.38 17.14 39.99
CA PHE A 217 -10.16 17.42 40.78
C PHE A 217 -10.21 18.80 41.47
N ARG A 218 -10.77 19.82 40.80
CA ARG A 218 -10.91 21.17 41.37
C ARG A 218 -12.03 21.26 42.43
N ALA A 219 -12.97 20.33 42.41
CA ALA A 219 -14.06 20.31 43.39
C ALA A 219 -13.66 19.60 44.69
N GLU A 220 -12.63 18.76 44.69
CA GLU A 220 -12.10 18.07 45.88
C GLU A 220 -11.09 18.92 46.68
N ASP A 221 -10.46 19.95 46.07
CA ASP A 221 -9.49 20.83 46.73
C ASP A 221 -10.11 22.14 47.27
N GLY A 222 -11.43 22.23 47.32
CA GLY A 222 -12.18 23.44 47.68
C GLY A 222 -13.00 23.41 48.95
N ASP A 223 -12.63 22.55 49.95
CA ASP A 223 -13.18 22.59 51.32
C ASP A 223 -12.09 22.77 52.38
#